data_3d985bee906d35d9e133ec79afeed49a
#
_entry.id   3d985bee906d35d9e133ec79afeed49a
#
_cell.length_a   1.000
_cell.length_b   1.000
_cell.length_c   1.000
_cell.angle_alpha   90.00
_cell.angle_beta   90.00
_cell.angle_gamma   90.00
#
_symmetry.space_group_name_H-M   'P 1'
#
loop_
_entity.id
_entity.type
_entity.pdbx_description
1 polymer ?
#
loop_
_entity_poly.entity_id
_entity_poly.type
_entity_poly.pdbx_seq_one_letter_code
_entity_poly.pdbx_strand_id
1 'polypeptide(L)'
;MSSRHLQILICKTLPLVPDNVLIIGESGIAFSKATNLLGQEFEHILFDGRNGIHLEALAIAAGTLKMGGTLCLVLSDWENLSQQPDQDSLRWNGNLSAIATPNFIYHFKQCIERYHFSILREESAVEFPTVFYSNEHHKNATLAQQQIIENILQADQDIYFLTAKRGRGKSALLGMLANQIQAPVYLTALNKSAVHSVIEFSEGGIEFIAPDELALTLQTDPEFSQSSWLLVDEAAMIPLPLLQEYSQYFQHIVFSTTIHSYEGTGRGFELKFKRKIHRTFQHFELKQPLRWQENDPLEDFIDDLLLLNAEDDFQQFPFQPHLPYQIRDVQKTAHIAEFYSLMTLAHYRTSPLDLRRLFDGENQRF
;
A
#
# COMPACT_ATOMS: atom_id res chain seq x y z
N MET A 1 15.72 -19.39 1.66
CA MET A 1 14.40 -18.96 1.13
C MET A 1 14.68 -18.03 -0.03
N SER A 2 14.02 -18.21 -1.18
CA SER A 2 14.30 -17.40 -2.37
C SER A 2 13.56 -16.06 -2.29
N SER A 3 14.28 -14.95 -2.52
CA SER A 3 13.69 -13.61 -2.65
C SER A 3 12.74 -13.53 -3.85
N ARG A 4 11.87 -12.53 -3.87
CA ARG A 4 11.12 -12.16 -5.06
C ARG A 4 12.05 -11.48 -6.07
N HIS A 5 11.81 -11.69 -7.35
CA HIS A 5 12.66 -11.19 -8.42
C HIS A 5 11.91 -10.21 -9.32
N LEU A 6 12.56 -9.08 -9.64
CA LEU A 6 12.15 -8.21 -10.73
C LEU A 6 13.11 -8.41 -11.92
N GLN A 7 12.54 -8.65 -13.08
CA GLN A 7 13.26 -8.71 -14.36
C GLN A 7 12.68 -7.67 -15.31
N ILE A 8 13.52 -6.89 -15.95
CA ILE A 8 13.13 -5.97 -17.00
C ILE A 8 13.39 -6.66 -18.35
N LEU A 9 12.35 -6.86 -19.13
CA LEU A 9 12.48 -7.41 -20.46
C LEU A 9 12.29 -6.32 -21.53
N ILE A 10 13.26 -6.13 -22.38
CA ILE A 10 13.18 -5.16 -23.48
C ILE A 10 12.78 -5.91 -24.75
N CYS A 11 11.51 -5.76 -25.16
CA CYS A 11 10.99 -6.36 -26.40
C CYS A 11 9.78 -5.57 -26.94
N LYS A 12 9.59 -5.65 -28.26
CA LYS A 12 8.46 -4.98 -28.94
C LYS A 12 7.17 -5.79 -28.87
N THR A 13 7.27 -7.10 -28.79
CA THR A 13 6.14 -8.03 -28.69
C THR A 13 6.17 -8.73 -27.36
N LEU A 14 5.00 -8.99 -26.76
CA LEU A 14 4.94 -9.77 -25.53
C LEU A 14 5.45 -11.18 -25.74
N PRO A 15 6.29 -11.71 -24.84
CA PRO A 15 6.71 -13.09 -24.91
C PRO A 15 5.51 -14.02 -24.61
N LEU A 16 5.58 -15.24 -25.14
CA LEU A 16 4.70 -16.31 -24.67
C LEU A 16 5.12 -16.69 -23.25
N VAL A 17 4.16 -16.79 -22.36
CA VAL A 17 4.38 -17.16 -20.96
C VAL A 17 3.56 -18.40 -20.59
N PRO A 18 3.98 -19.17 -19.59
CA PRO A 18 3.19 -20.27 -19.03
C PRO A 18 1.82 -19.82 -18.47
N ASP A 19 0.87 -20.76 -18.39
CA ASP A 19 -0.50 -20.48 -17.91
C ASP A 19 -0.59 -19.99 -16.44
N ASN A 20 0.43 -20.29 -15.64
CA ASN A 20 0.52 -19.83 -14.25
C ASN A 20 1.08 -18.41 -14.08
N VAL A 21 1.36 -17.70 -15.19
CA VAL A 21 1.83 -16.31 -15.17
C VAL A 21 0.64 -15.37 -15.38
N LEU A 22 0.37 -14.52 -14.39
CA LEU A 22 -0.66 -13.48 -14.54
C LEU A 22 -0.14 -12.37 -15.46
N ILE A 23 -0.93 -11.99 -16.48
CA ILE A 23 -0.63 -10.84 -17.34
C ILE A 23 -1.42 -9.63 -16.87
N ILE A 24 -0.72 -8.51 -16.63
CA ILE A 24 -1.31 -7.20 -16.33
C ILE A 24 -0.95 -6.22 -17.46
N GLY A 25 -1.96 -5.65 -18.11
CA GLY A 25 -1.83 -4.75 -19.24
C GLY A 25 -2.89 -4.99 -20.30
N GLU A 26 -2.64 -4.56 -21.54
CA GLU A 26 -3.61 -4.64 -22.63
C GLU A 26 -4.05 -6.07 -22.98
N SER A 27 -3.13 -7.03 -22.88
CA SER A 27 -3.38 -8.44 -23.23
C SER A 27 -3.86 -9.29 -22.06
N GLY A 28 -4.12 -8.70 -20.90
CA GLY A 28 -4.51 -9.40 -19.70
C GLY A 28 -5.47 -8.59 -18.82
N ILE A 29 -5.18 -8.53 -17.53
CA ILE A 29 -5.95 -7.67 -16.63
C ILE A 29 -5.58 -6.22 -16.88
N ALA A 30 -6.56 -5.41 -17.27
CA ALA A 30 -6.37 -3.97 -17.49
C ALA A 30 -5.84 -3.26 -16.22
N PHE A 31 -4.96 -2.29 -16.36
CA PHE A 31 -4.39 -1.53 -15.23
C PHE A 31 -5.47 -0.93 -14.31
N SER A 32 -6.57 -0.44 -14.86
CA SER A 32 -7.71 0.10 -14.09
C SER A 32 -8.42 -0.93 -13.21
N LYS A 33 -8.19 -2.23 -13.45
CA LYS A 33 -8.75 -3.34 -12.66
C LYS A 33 -7.73 -3.97 -11.72
N ALA A 34 -6.51 -3.46 -11.67
CA ALA A 34 -5.45 -4.02 -10.82
C ALA A 34 -5.83 -4.04 -9.33
N THR A 35 -6.64 -3.09 -8.87
CA THR A 35 -7.16 -3.08 -7.49
C THR A 35 -7.95 -4.33 -7.11
N ASN A 36 -8.56 -5.02 -8.07
CA ASN A 36 -9.27 -6.29 -7.82
C ASN A 36 -8.31 -7.44 -7.48
N LEU A 37 -7.02 -7.29 -7.70
CA LEU A 37 -5.99 -8.28 -7.35
C LEU A 37 -5.56 -8.19 -5.88
N LEU A 38 -5.96 -7.14 -5.18
CA LEU A 38 -5.62 -6.94 -3.77
C LEU A 38 -6.18 -8.08 -2.92
N GLY A 39 -5.33 -8.63 -2.05
CA GLY A 39 -5.67 -9.80 -1.24
C GLY A 39 -5.36 -11.14 -1.91
N GLN A 40 -5.14 -11.17 -3.22
CA GLN A 40 -4.73 -12.36 -3.94
C GLN A 40 -3.21 -12.52 -3.98
N GLU A 41 -2.74 -13.71 -4.36
CA GLU A 41 -1.32 -14.06 -4.45
C GLU A 41 -1.01 -14.81 -5.73
N PHE A 42 0.05 -14.39 -6.43
CA PHE A 42 0.46 -14.95 -7.73
C PHE A 42 1.91 -15.41 -7.68
N GLU A 43 2.20 -16.51 -8.36
CA GLU A 43 3.58 -17.03 -8.45
C GLU A 43 4.43 -16.16 -9.36
N HIS A 44 3.87 -15.79 -10.51
CA HIS A 44 4.58 -14.95 -11.49
C HIS A 44 3.62 -13.95 -12.10
N ILE A 45 4.16 -12.78 -12.43
CA ILE A 45 3.41 -11.70 -13.06
C ILE A 45 4.23 -11.16 -14.23
N LEU A 46 3.61 -11.05 -15.41
CA LEU A 46 4.10 -10.26 -16.51
C LEU A 46 3.35 -8.93 -16.55
N PHE A 47 4.08 -7.84 -16.44
CA PHE A 47 3.54 -6.49 -16.46
C PHE A 47 3.90 -5.81 -17.79
N ASP A 48 2.90 -5.49 -18.60
CA ASP A 48 3.10 -4.88 -19.91
C ASP A 48 3.23 -3.35 -19.81
N GLY A 49 4.45 -2.88 -19.60
CA GLY A 49 4.79 -1.46 -19.55
C GLY A 49 5.26 -0.83 -20.86
N ARG A 50 5.08 -1.51 -22.01
CA ARG A 50 5.59 -1.05 -23.32
C ARG A 50 5.03 0.29 -23.77
N ASN A 51 3.77 0.57 -23.44
CA ASN A 51 3.09 1.82 -23.77
C ASN A 51 3.11 2.86 -22.63
N GLY A 52 3.62 2.49 -21.46
CA GLY A 52 3.69 3.35 -20.28
C GLY A 52 3.68 2.57 -18.98
N ILE A 53 4.24 3.15 -17.94
CA ILE A 53 4.35 2.53 -16.63
C ILE A 53 3.22 3.03 -15.73
N HIS A 54 2.16 2.21 -15.57
CA HIS A 54 1.09 2.48 -14.64
C HIS A 54 1.54 2.17 -13.20
N LEU A 55 1.99 3.20 -12.50
CA LEU A 55 2.76 3.05 -11.26
C LEU A 55 1.97 2.37 -10.13
N GLU A 56 0.68 2.71 -9.97
CA GLU A 56 -0.20 2.09 -8.99
C GLU A 56 -0.41 0.59 -9.27
N ALA A 57 -0.64 0.22 -10.54
CA ALA A 57 -0.79 -1.18 -10.91
C ALA A 57 0.51 -1.98 -10.73
N LEU A 58 1.68 -1.35 -10.97
CA LEU A 58 2.99 -1.96 -10.73
C LEU A 58 3.21 -2.25 -9.23
N ALA A 59 2.84 -1.31 -8.38
CA ALA A 59 2.92 -1.49 -6.93
C ALA A 59 1.98 -2.60 -6.42
N ILE A 60 0.77 -2.68 -6.99
CA ILE A 60 -0.18 -3.78 -6.70
C ILE A 60 0.41 -5.12 -7.15
N ALA A 61 0.93 -5.19 -8.37
CA ALA A 61 1.58 -6.39 -8.89
C ALA A 61 2.71 -6.88 -7.96
N ALA A 62 3.62 -5.98 -7.59
CA ALA A 62 4.69 -6.30 -6.65
C ALA A 62 4.16 -6.77 -5.29
N GLY A 63 3.09 -6.15 -4.77
CA GLY A 63 2.48 -6.49 -3.48
C GLY A 63 1.67 -7.80 -3.47
N THR A 64 1.35 -8.36 -4.64
CA THR A 64 0.61 -9.63 -4.79
C THR A 64 1.51 -10.80 -5.22
N LEU A 65 2.79 -10.57 -5.45
CA LEU A 65 3.74 -11.59 -5.85
C LEU A 65 4.18 -12.42 -4.65
N LYS A 66 4.12 -13.76 -4.76
CA LYS A 66 4.57 -14.71 -3.74
C LYS A 66 6.09 -14.69 -3.57
N MET A 67 6.56 -15.14 -2.40
CA MET A 67 7.97 -15.43 -2.15
C MET A 67 8.55 -16.36 -3.23
N GLY A 68 9.72 -16.00 -3.76
CA GLY A 68 10.36 -16.75 -4.86
C GLY A 68 9.76 -16.50 -6.24
N GLY A 69 8.69 -15.70 -6.32
CA GLY A 69 8.05 -15.35 -7.57
C GLY A 69 8.83 -14.33 -8.40
N THR A 70 8.50 -14.23 -9.69
CA THR A 70 9.10 -13.30 -10.65
C THR A 70 8.08 -12.30 -11.15
N LEU A 71 8.38 -11.02 -11.03
CA LEU A 71 7.72 -9.93 -11.73
C LEU A 71 8.54 -9.57 -12.98
N CYS A 72 8.01 -9.85 -14.16
CA CYS A 72 8.63 -9.47 -15.43
C CYS A 72 7.98 -8.18 -15.93
N LEU A 73 8.71 -7.05 -15.86
CA LEU A 73 8.29 -5.78 -16.44
C LEU A 73 8.78 -5.68 -17.88
N VAL A 74 7.86 -5.65 -18.83
CA VAL A 74 8.15 -5.56 -20.25
C VAL A 74 8.14 -4.11 -20.69
N LEU A 75 9.21 -3.63 -21.32
CA LEU A 75 9.37 -2.30 -21.90
C LEU A 75 9.75 -2.39 -23.37
N SER A 76 9.33 -1.41 -24.18
CA SER A 76 9.60 -1.40 -25.61
C SER A 76 11.02 -1.01 -25.97
N ASP A 77 11.64 -0.13 -25.20
CA ASP A 77 12.98 0.42 -25.42
C ASP A 77 13.53 0.92 -24.07
N TRP A 78 14.76 0.58 -23.76
CA TRP A 78 15.41 1.04 -22.53
C TRP A 78 16.13 2.38 -22.73
N GLU A 79 16.86 2.52 -23.82
CA GLU A 79 17.71 3.67 -24.08
C GLU A 79 16.89 4.94 -24.30
N ASN A 80 15.84 4.85 -25.12
CA ASN A 80 14.99 5.99 -25.47
C ASN A 80 13.71 6.10 -24.64
N LEU A 81 13.55 5.31 -23.58
CA LEU A 81 12.33 5.28 -22.74
C LEU A 81 11.90 6.67 -22.24
N SER A 82 12.86 7.52 -21.89
CA SER A 82 12.60 8.90 -21.42
C SER A 82 12.07 9.86 -22.48
N GLN A 83 12.17 9.49 -23.76
CA GLN A 83 11.72 10.31 -24.89
C GLN A 83 10.40 9.80 -25.48
N GLN A 84 9.99 8.59 -25.12
CA GLN A 84 8.75 7.99 -25.60
C GLN A 84 7.54 8.55 -24.87
N PRO A 85 6.40 8.76 -25.57
CA PRO A 85 5.15 9.10 -24.94
C PRO A 85 4.71 8.00 -23.98
N ASP A 86 4.46 8.33 -22.74
CA ASP A 86 3.94 7.45 -21.71
C ASP A 86 2.42 7.54 -21.67
N GLN A 87 1.70 6.47 -22.07
CA GLN A 87 0.25 6.46 -22.10
C GLN A 87 -0.39 6.67 -20.71
N ASP A 88 0.29 6.29 -19.61
CA ASP A 88 -0.19 6.57 -18.27
C ASP A 88 -0.30 8.09 -17.99
N SER A 89 0.46 8.92 -18.71
CA SER A 89 0.41 10.37 -18.57
C SER A 89 -0.96 10.97 -18.89
N LEU A 90 -1.77 10.33 -19.73
CA LEU A 90 -3.14 10.76 -20.05
C LEU A 90 -4.04 10.85 -18.81
N ARG A 91 -3.74 10.10 -17.76
CA ARG A 91 -4.52 10.11 -16.52
C ARG A 91 -4.33 11.39 -15.70
N TRP A 92 -3.26 12.14 -15.93
CA TRP A 92 -2.86 13.25 -15.06
C TRP A 92 -2.34 14.50 -15.76
N ASN A 93 -1.97 14.44 -17.04
CA ASN A 93 -1.38 15.60 -17.74
C ASN A 93 -2.42 16.64 -18.18
N GLY A 94 -3.71 16.29 -18.18
CA GLY A 94 -4.79 17.19 -18.62
C GLY A 94 -4.89 17.41 -20.13
N ASN A 95 -4.05 16.74 -20.93
CA ASN A 95 -4.00 16.82 -22.38
C ASN A 95 -4.69 15.63 -23.05
N LEU A 96 -5.02 15.76 -24.34
CA LEU A 96 -5.59 14.66 -25.14
C LEU A 96 -4.53 13.70 -25.71
N SER A 97 -3.26 14.03 -25.58
CA SER A 97 -2.13 13.22 -26.05
C SER A 97 -1.19 12.86 -24.90
N ALA A 98 -0.61 11.68 -25.00
CA ALA A 98 0.43 11.25 -24.07
C ALA A 98 1.69 12.10 -24.22
N ILE A 99 2.36 12.36 -23.12
CA ILE A 99 3.63 13.11 -23.07
C ILE A 99 4.78 12.19 -22.65
N ALA A 100 6.00 12.54 -23.00
CA ALA A 100 7.19 11.93 -22.45
C ALA A 100 7.35 12.32 -20.97
N THR A 101 7.91 11.41 -20.17
CA THR A 101 8.07 11.60 -18.72
C THR A 101 9.54 11.40 -18.29
N PRO A 102 10.46 12.27 -18.75
CA PRO A 102 11.89 12.07 -18.60
C PRO A 102 12.38 12.08 -17.15
N ASN A 103 11.77 12.89 -16.26
CA ASN A 103 12.20 12.97 -14.87
C ASN A 103 11.82 11.71 -14.09
N PHE A 104 10.60 11.22 -14.27
CA PHE A 104 10.18 9.95 -13.68
C PHE A 104 11.00 8.77 -14.23
N ILE A 105 11.22 8.69 -15.53
CA ILE A 105 12.02 7.62 -16.12
C ILE A 105 13.48 7.67 -15.62
N TYR A 106 14.04 8.85 -15.41
CA TYR A 106 15.37 8.98 -14.79
C TYR A 106 15.37 8.40 -13.37
N HIS A 107 14.41 8.77 -12.54
CA HIS A 107 14.24 8.21 -11.19
C HIS A 107 14.04 6.69 -11.22
N PHE A 108 13.17 6.19 -12.08
CA PHE A 108 12.92 4.76 -12.26
C PHE A 108 14.21 3.99 -12.61
N LYS A 109 15.00 4.49 -13.57
CA LYS A 109 16.27 3.87 -13.96
C LYS A 109 17.27 3.87 -12.81
N GLN A 110 17.37 4.93 -12.05
CA GLN A 110 18.22 4.99 -10.85
C GLN A 110 17.80 3.94 -9.81
N CYS A 111 16.51 3.74 -9.58
CA CYS A 111 16.01 2.68 -8.69
C CYS A 111 16.38 1.28 -9.22
N ILE A 112 16.21 1.02 -10.53
CA ILE A 112 16.61 -0.27 -11.14
C ILE A 112 18.11 -0.54 -10.96
N GLU A 113 18.95 0.45 -11.17
CA GLU A 113 20.41 0.35 -11.00
C GLU A 113 20.80 0.12 -9.53
N ARG A 114 20.15 0.83 -8.59
CA ARG A 114 20.40 0.70 -7.15
C ARG A 114 20.16 -0.71 -6.63
N TYR A 115 19.09 -1.37 -7.08
CA TYR A 115 18.73 -2.72 -6.66
C TYR A 115 19.31 -3.81 -7.57
N HIS A 116 20.12 -3.45 -8.57
CA HIS A 116 20.80 -4.37 -9.47
C HIS A 116 19.88 -5.37 -10.16
N PHE A 117 18.66 -4.94 -10.53
CA PHE A 117 17.74 -5.80 -11.26
C PHE A 117 18.23 -6.10 -12.68
N SER A 118 17.97 -7.31 -13.14
CA SER A 118 18.40 -7.76 -14.45
C SER A 118 17.62 -7.10 -15.58
N ILE A 119 18.34 -6.65 -16.61
CA ILE A 119 17.76 -6.13 -17.85
C ILE A 119 18.05 -7.15 -18.94
N LEU A 120 16.99 -7.79 -19.42
CA LEU A 120 17.03 -8.81 -20.48
C LEU A 120 16.63 -8.19 -21.80
N ARG A 121 17.18 -8.69 -22.89
CA ARG A 121 16.82 -8.28 -24.25
C ARG A 121 16.03 -9.38 -24.96
N GLU A 122 15.39 -9.06 -26.07
CA GLU A 122 14.43 -9.88 -26.83
C GLU A 122 14.90 -11.33 -27.12
N GLU A 123 16.21 -11.56 -27.19
CA GLU A 123 16.81 -12.88 -27.40
C GLU A 123 16.93 -13.72 -26.11
N SER A 124 16.65 -13.12 -24.96
CA SER A 124 16.75 -13.77 -23.65
C SER A 124 15.42 -14.41 -23.27
N ALA A 125 15.43 -15.67 -22.90
CA ALA A 125 14.25 -16.30 -22.30
C ALA A 125 14.00 -15.74 -20.90
N VAL A 126 12.75 -15.34 -20.62
CA VAL A 126 12.31 -15.02 -19.26
C VAL A 126 12.11 -16.33 -18.51
N GLU A 127 12.79 -16.48 -17.39
CA GLU A 127 12.67 -17.65 -16.55
C GLU A 127 11.60 -17.43 -15.48
N PHE A 128 10.67 -18.36 -15.40
CA PHE A 128 9.66 -18.45 -14.34
C PHE A 128 9.93 -19.72 -13.51
N PRO A 129 10.77 -19.63 -12.49
CA PRO A 129 11.17 -20.79 -11.71
C PRO A 129 9.98 -21.36 -10.94
N THR A 130 9.96 -22.68 -10.71
CA THR A 130 8.93 -23.28 -9.87
C THR A 130 8.99 -22.69 -8.45
N VAL A 131 7.88 -22.15 -8.00
CA VAL A 131 7.76 -21.58 -6.64
C VAL A 131 7.33 -22.66 -5.68
N PHE A 132 8.23 -23.06 -4.78
CA PHE A 132 7.91 -23.98 -3.68
C PHE A 132 7.47 -23.16 -2.46
N TYR A 133 6.16 -22.96 -2.34
CA TYR A 133 5.57 -22.24 -1.22
C TYR A 133 4.63 -23.16 -0.44
N SER A 134 4.91 -23.37 0.85
CA SER A 134 3.99 -24.11 1.73
C SER A 134 3.02 -23.13 2.37
N ASN A 135 1.75 -23.27 2.08
CA ASN A 135 0.67 -22.47 2.71
C ASN A 135 0.51 -22.75 4.21
N GLU A 136 1.29 -23.65 4.81
CA GLU A 136 1.12 -24.08 6.20
C GLU A 136 1.45 -23.01 7.25
N HIS A 137 2.25 -21.99 6.88
CA HIS A 137 2.66 -20.96 7.83
C HIS A 137 1.62 -19.86 8.12
N HIS A 138 0.52 -19.82 7.36
CA HIS A 138 -0.42 -18.69 7.47
C HIS A 138 -1.60 -18.91 8.43
N LYS A 139 -1.83 -20.15 8.90
CA LYS A 139 -2.97 -20.42 9.79
C LYS A 139 -2.74 -20.08 11.25
N ASN A 140 -1.49 -20.06 11.69
CA ASN A 140 -1.12 -19.79 13.08
C ASN A 140 -0.57 -18.37 13.24
N ALA A 141 -0.91 -17.73 14.36
CA ALA A 141 -0.34 -16.45 14.72
C ALA A 141 1.18 -16.55 14.89
N THR A 142 1.91 -15.57 14.37
CA THR A 142 3.33 -15.41 14.68
C THR A 142 3.52 -15.01 16.14
N LEU A 143 4.73 -15.15 16.67
CA LEU A 143 5.04 -14.71 18.04
C LEU A 143 4.71 -13.22 18.25
N ALA A 144 5.01 -12.36 17.26
CA ALA A 144 4.70 -10.94 17.33
C ALA A 144 3.17 -10.68 17.36
N GLN A 145 2.40 -11.41 16.55
CA GLN A 145 0.95 -11.32 16.57
C GLN A 145 0.36 -11.81 17.90
N GLN A 146 0.86 -12.94 18.43
CA GLN A 146 0.43 -13.47 19.73
C GLN A 146 0.67 -12.46 20.86
N GLN A 147 1.88 -11.88 20.92
CA GLN A 147 2.22 -10.85 21.91
C GLN A 147 1.31 -9.62 21.82
N ILE A 148 0.98 -9.17 20.61
CA ILE A 148 0.06 -8.03 20.43
C ILE A 148 -1.35 -8.40 20.90
N ILE A 149 -1.86 -9.58 20.55
CA ILE A 149 -3.17 -10.06 20.98
C ILE A 149 -3.24 -10.14 22.51
N GLU A 150 -2.23 -10.75 23.14
CA GLU A 150 -2.15 -10.83 24.61
C GLU A 150 -2.13 -9.46 25.25
N ASN A 151 -1.34 -8.53 24.73
CA ASN A 151 -1.28 -7.17 25.23
C ASN A 151 -2.62 -6.44 25.11
N ILE A 152 -3.35 -6.59 23.99
CA ILE A 152 -4.66 -5.98 23.78
C ILE A 152 -5.67 -6.53 24.79
N LEU A 153 -5.65 -7.84 25.04
CA LEU A 153 -6.62 -8.50 25.93
C LEU A 153 -6.34 -8.27 27.43
N GLN A 154 -5.09 -7.97 27.79
CA GLN A 154 -4.66 -7.77 29.19
C GLN A 154 -4.58 -6.30 29.61
N ALA A 155 -4.54 -5.37 28.67
CA ALA A 155 -4.34 -3.96 28.96
C ALA A 155 -5.66 -3.26 29.34
N ASP A 156 -5.54 -2.29 30.25
CA ASP A 156 -6.63 -1.38 30.65
C ASP A 156 -6.84 -0.22 29.65
N GLN A 157 -6.42 -0.40 28.40
CA GLN A 157 -6.60 0.63 27.37
C GLN A 157 -7.93 0.44 26.65
N ASP A 158 -8.49 1.55 26.21
CA ASP A 158 -9.76 1.55 25.50
C ASP A 158 -9.58 1.49 23.98
N ILE A 159 -8.52 2.11 23.48
CA ILE A 159 -8.27 2.28 22.06
C ILE A 159 -6.88 1.72 21.70
N TYR A 160 -6.85 0.97 20.61
CA TYR A 160 -5.63 0.40 20.08
C TYR A 160 -5.44 0.80 18.63
N PHE A 161 -4.22 1.21 18.28
CA PHE A 161 -3.80 1.40 16.90
C PHE A 161 -2.89 0.26 16.51
N LEU A 162 -3.24 -0.43 15.42
CA LEU A 162 -2.43 -1.47 14.79
C LEU A 162 -1.97 -0.99 13.43
N THR A 163 -0.70 -0.67 13.31
CA THR A 163 -0.12 -0.26 12.03
C THR A 163 0.83 -1.30 11.47
N ALA A 164 0.94 -1.36 10.17
CA ALA A 164 1.92 -2.19 9.48
C ALA A 164 2.07 -1.76 8.03
N LYS A 165 3.21 -2.04 7.42
CA LYS A 165 3.30 -2.10 5.97
C LYS A 165 2.41 -3.22 5.41
N ARG A 166 2.18 -3.23 4.11
CA ARG A 166 1.41 -4.31 3.44
C ARG A 166 2.07 -5.69 3.64
N GLY A 167 1.27 -6.75 3.72
CA GLY A 167 1.78 -8.12 3.82
C GLY A 167 2.32 -8.54 5.19
N ARG A 168 2.00 -7.79 6.27
CA ARG A 168 2.43 -8.10 7.65
C ARG A 168 1.36 -8.83 8.48
N GLY A 169 0.20 -9.15 7.90
CA GLY A 169 -0.83 -9.94 8.57
C GLY A 169 -1.70 -9.17 9.57
N LYS A 170 -1.92 -7.84 9.36
CA LYS A 170 -2.86 -7.04 10.17
C LYS A 170 -4.26 -7.65 10.22
N SER A 171 -4.86 -7.89 9.05
CA SER A 171 -6.24 -8.43 8.96
C SER A 171 -6.35 -9.82 9.57
N ALA A 172 -5.33 -10.68 9.39
CA ALA A 172 -5.27 -11.97 10.08
C ALA A 172 -5.22 -11.81 11.61
N LEU A 173 -4.41 -10.87 12.12
CA LEU A 173 -4.36 -10.57 13.56
C LEU A 173 -5.72 -10.14 14.08
N LEU A 174 -6.45 -9.27 13.37
CA LEU A 174 -7.80 -8.85 13.79
C LEU A 174 -8.76 -10.04 13.88
N GLY A 175 -8.74 -10.98 12.92
CA GLY A 175 -9.55 -12.20 12.97
C GLY A 175 -9.18 -13.10 14.15
N MET A 176 -7.88 -13.33 14.36
CA MET A 176 -7.39 -14.12 15.49
C MET A 176 -7.69 -13.48 16.85
N LEU A 177 -7.64 -12.15 16.94
CA LEU A 177 -8.03 -11.39 18.13
C LEU A 177 -9.52 -11.59 18.42
N ALA A 178 -10.38 -11.49 17.40
CA ALA A 178 -11.81 -11.67 17.55
C ALA A 178 -12.19 -13.03 18.19
N ASN A 179 -11.44 -14.11 17.87
CA ASN A 179 -11.67 -15.42 18.46
C ASN A 179 -11.41 -15.51 19.97
N GLN A 180 -10.63 -14.58 20.52
CA GLN A 180 -10.24 -14.60 21.92
C GLN A 180 -11.06 -13.60 22.79
N ILE A 181 -11.80 -12.71 22.15
CA ILE A 181 -12.67 -11.74 22.84
C ILE A 181 -13.95 -12.47 23.31
N GLN A 182 -14.26 -12.36 24.61
CA GLN A 182 -15.44 -12.96 25.23
C GLN A 182 -16.66 -12.00 25.26
N ALA A 183 -16.82 -11.20 24.20
CA ALA A 183 -17.88 -10.23 24.03
C ALA A 183 -18.28 -10.16 22.55
N PRO A 184 -19.42 -9.55 22.18
CA PRO A 184 -19.77 -9.30 20.79
C PRO A 184 -18.68 -8.49 20.08
N VAL A 185 -18.28 -8.92 18.88
CA VAL A 185 -17.26 -8.27 18.08
C VAL A 185 -17.85 -7.82 16.75
N TYR A 186 -17.77 -6.53 16.49
CA TYR A 186 -18.17 -5.92 15.24
C TYR A 186 -16.95 -5.54 14.41
N LEU A 187 -17.07 -5.71 13.10
CA LEU A 187 -16.05 -5.37 12.13
C LEU A 187 -16.59 -4.33 11.16
N THR A 188 -15.85 -3.25 10.98
CA THR A 188 -16.14 -2.27 9.93
C THR A 188 -14.93 -1.99 9.06
N ALA A 189 -15.16 -1.74 7.77
CA ALA A 189 -14.19 -1.35 6.77
C ALA A 189 -14.91 -0.63 5.63
N LEU A 190 -14.16 0.05 4.75
CA LEU A 190 -14.75 0.80 3.64
C LEU A 190 -15.68 -0.05 2.76
N ASN A 191 -15.33 -1.32 2.54
CA ASN A 191 -16.19 -2.26 1.81
C ASN A 191 -16.00 -3.70 2.33
N LYS A 192 -17.02 -4.53 2.12
CA LYS A 192 -17.05 -5.91 2.60
C LYS A 192 -15.99 -6.80 1.97
N SER A 193 -15.55 -6.53 0.74
CA SER A 193 -14.50 -7.33 0.09
C SER A 193 -13.12 -7.15 0.74
N ALA A 194 -12.87 -6.00 1.37
CA ALA A 194 -11.59 -5.72 2.04
C ALA A 194 -11.38 -6.59 3.29
N VAL A 195 -12.46 -7.06 3.92
CA VAL A 195 -12.39 -7.79 5.20
C VAL A 195 -12.38 -9.32 5.06
N HIS A 196 -12.27 -9.84 3.84
CA HIS A 196 -12.27 -11.29 3.62
C HIS A 196 -11.25 -12.01 4.50
N SER A 197 -10.03 -11.50 4.58
CA SER A 197 -8.98 -12.08 5.43
C SER A 197 -9.32 -12.02 6.93
N VAL A 198 -9.96 -10.95 7.41
CA VAL A 198 -10.38 -10.86 8.82
C VAL A 198 -11.41 -11.97 9.12
N ILE A 199 -12.40 -12.12 8.25
CA ILE A 199 -13.47 -13.10 8.40
C ILE A 199 -12.91 -14.54 8.31
N GLU A 200 -11.97 -14.80 7.41
CA GLU A 200 -11.32 -16.11 7.24
C GLU A 200 -10.60 -16.59 8.51
N PHE A 201 -9.97 -15.66 9.25
CA PHE A 201 -9.25 -15.94 10.48
C PHE A 201 -10.12 -15.83 11.75
N SER A 202 -11.38 -15.42 11.65
CA SER A 202 -12.26 -15.15 12.80
C SER A 202 -13.14 -16.33 13.22
N GLU A 203 -13.01 -17.53 12.66
CA GLU A 203 -13.80 -18.72 13.00
C GLU A 203 -15.32 -18.48 13.18
N GLY A 204 -15.83 -17.35 12.65
CA GLY A 204 -17.26 -17.00 12.61
C GLY A 204 -17.80 -16.16 13.78
N GLY A 205 -16.95 -15.70 14.70
CA GLY A 205 -17.35 -14.89 15.86
C GLY A 205 -17.44 -13.37 15.63
N ILE A 206 -17.54 -12.90 14.37
CA ILE A 206 -17.47 -11.46 14.03
C ILE A 206 -18.60 -11.05 13.09
N GLU A 207 -19.24 -9.92 13.37
CA GLU A 207 -20.29 -9.36 12.54
C GLU A 207 -19.79 -8.12 11.78
N PHE A 208 -19.95 -8.11 10.45
CA PHE A 208 -19.59 -6.96 9.62
C PHE A 208 -20.74 -5.96 9.51
N ILE A 209 -20.45 -4.69 9.79
CA ILE A 209 -21.37 -3.57 9.61
C ILE A 209 -20.68 -2.50 8.75
N ALA A 210 -21.35 -2.04 7.70
CA ALA A 210 -20.81 -0.97 6.86
C ALA A 210 -20.66 0.35 7.65
N PRO A 211 -19.69 1.22 7.32
CA PRO A 211 -19.43 2.43 8.11
C PRO A 211 -20.65 3.33 8.30
N ASP A 212 -21.42 3.60 7.24
CA ASP A 212 -22.58 4.45 7.32
C ASP A 212 -23.74 3.81 8.13
N GLU A 213 -23.91 2.49 8.00
CA GLU A 213 -24.89 1.71 8.75
C GLU A 213 -24.52 1.69 10.24
N LEU A 214 -23.24 1.51 10.56
CA LEU A 214 -22.75 1.55 11.93
C LEU A 214 -23.02 2.91 12.59
N ALA A 215 -22.74 4.01 11.88
CA ALA A 215 -23.04 5.35 12.40
C ALA A 215 -24.54 5.55 12.67
N LEU A 216 -25.40 5.07 11.77
CA LEU A 216 -26.87 5.14 11.97
C LEU A 216 -27.31 4.28 13.17
N THR A 217 -26.77 3.06 13.31
CA THR A 217 -27.10 2.18 14.45
C THR A 217 -26.70 2.82 15.76
N LEU A 218 -25.52 3.42 15.87
CA LEU A 218 -25.05 4.10 17.07
C LEU A 218 -25.93 5.30 17.48
N GLN A 219 -26.53 6.00 16.52
CA GLN A 219 -27.45 7.11 16.80
C GLN A 219 -28.83 6.63 17.27
N THR A 220 -29.29 5.47 16.80
CA THR A 220 -30.62 4.92 17.10
C THR A 220 -30.62 4.00 18.29
N ASP A 221 -29.54 3.28 18.55
CA ASP A 221 -29.33 2.34 19.66
C ASP A 221 -27.91 2.47 20.23
N PRO A 222 -27.64 3.47 21.06
CA PRO A 222 -26.33 3.68 21.69
C PRO A 222 -25.88 2.53 22.61
N GLU A 223 -26.81 1.77 23.17
CA GLU A 223 -26.51 0.66 24.10
C GLU A 223 -25.85 -0.51 23.39
N PHE A 224 -26.06 -0.64 22.08
CA PHE A 224 -25.41 -1.61 21.19
C PHE A 224 -23.88 -1.69 21.37
N SER A 225 -23.23 -0.57 21.63
CA SER A 225 -21.77 -0.47 21.69
C SER A 225 -21.16 -0.71 23.09
N GLN A 226 -21.96 -0.67 24.16
CA GLN A 226 -21.44 -0.58 25.53
C GLN A 226 -20.71 -1.81 26.05
N SER A 227 -21.05 -3.01 25.55
CA SER A 227 -20.44 -4.28 25.97
C SER A 227 -19.75 -5.01 24.81
N SER A 228 -19.49 -4.33 23.72
CA SER A 228 -18.95 -4.90 22.49
C SER A 228 -17.61 -4.29 22.10
N TRP A 229 -16.88 -5.01 21.23
CA TRP A 229 -15.64 -4.55 20.61
C TRP A 229 -15.90 -4.10 19.18
N LEU A 230 -15.20 -3.06 18.74
CA LEU A 230 -15.16 -2.66 17.34
C LEU A 230 -13.77 -2.87 16.76
N LEU A 231 -13.67 -3.65 15.70
CA LEU A 231 -12.49 -3.80 14.88
C LEU A 231 -12.68 -2.98 13.59
N VAL A 232 -11.76 -2.07 13.31
CA VAL A 232 -11.81 -1.22 12.12
C VAL A 232 -10.64 -1.57 11.24
N ASP A 233 -10.89 -2.26 10.12
CA ASP A 233 -9.82 -2.58 9.16
C ASP A 233 -9.69 -1.49 8.10
N GLU A 234 -8.45 -1.21 7.70
CA GLU A 234 -8.04 -0.09 6.85
C GLU A 234 -8.70 1.25 7.25
N ALA A 235 -8.59 1.57 8.54
CA ALA A 235 -9.22 2.73 9.17
C ALA A 235 -8.92 4.05 8.45
N ALA A 236 -7.74 4.19 7.85
CA ALA A 236 -7.37 5.38 7.06
C ALA A 236 -8.25 5.62 5.83
N MET A 237 -8.99 4.62 5.37
CA MET A 237 -9.92 4.72 4.25
C MET A 237 -11.30 5.24 4.67
N ILE A 238 -11.61 5.22 5.96
CA ILE A 238 -12.90 5.68 6.52
C ILE A 238 -12.80 7.16 6.87
N PRO A 239 -13.83 7.97 6.60
CA PRO A 239 -13.84 9.39 6.96
C PRO A 239 -13.57 9.62 8.45
N LEU A 240 -12.65 10.55 8.76
CA LEU A 240 -12.23 10.85 10.12
C LEU A 240 -13.39 11.19 11.09
N PRO A 241 -14.44 11.93 10.70
CA PRO A 241 -15.58 12.19 11.57
C PRO A 241 -16.28 10.91 12.07
N LEU A 242 -16.43 9.89 11.20
CA LEU A 242 -17.04 8.61 11.59
C LEU A 242 -16.16 7.88 12.62
N LEU A 243 -14.85 7.84 12.41
CA LEU A 243 -13.93 7.21 13.36
C LEU A 243 -13.91 7.92 14.72
N GLN A 244 -14.07 9.26 14.73
CA GLN A 244 -14.23 10.03 15.96
C GLN A 244 -15.55 9.69 16.67
N GLU A 245 -16.64 9.55 15.92
CA GLU A 245 -17.94 9.14 16.44
C GLU A 245 -17.84 7.74 17.07
N TYR A 246 -17.28 6.74 16.35
CA TYR A 246 -17.09 5.40 16.91
C TYR A 246 -16.30 5.40 18.23
N SER A 247 -15.25 6.24 18.30
CA SER A 247 -14.42 6.35 19.51
C SER A 247 -15.17 6.94 20.74
N GLN A 248 -16.34 7.52 20.54
CA GLN A 248 -17.19 8.02 21.65
C GLN A 248 -18.13 6.95 22.17
N TYR A 249 -18.56 6.01 21.32
CA TYR A 249 -19.56 5.01 21.66
C TYR A 249 -18.96 3.70 22.17
N PHE A 250 -17.98 3.15 21.46
CA PHE A 250 -17.38 1.86 21.84
C PHE A 250 -16.37 2.03 22.96
N GLN A 251 -16.45 1.15 23.96
CA GLN A 251 -15.45 1.10 25.03
C GLN A 251 -14.12 0.58 24.48
N HIS A 252 -14.12 -0.50 23.69
CA HIS A 252 -12.92 -1.12 23.13
C HIS A 252 -12.91 -1.04 21.61
N ILE A 253 -11.87 -0.42 21.05
CA ILE A 253 -11.71 -0.27 19.59
C ILE A 253 -10.29 -0.59 19.18
N VAL A 254 -10.14 -1.35 18.08
CA VAL A 254 -8.86 -1.56 17.39
C VAL A 254 -8.95 -0.92 16.01
N PHE A 255 -8.20 0.14 15.80
CA PHE A 255 -8.02 0.78 14.50
C PHE A 255 -6.80 0.18 13.80
N SER A 256 -7.01 -0.60 12.74
CA SER A 256 -5.98 -1.18 11.90
C SER A 256 -5.80 -0.35 10.63
N THR A 257 -4.57 -0.06 10.26
CA THR A 257 -4.28 0.66 9.02
C THR A 257 -2.92 0.30 8.43
N THR A 258 -2.83 0.37 7.10
CA THR A 258 -1.56 0.22 6.39
C THR A 258 -0.81 1.55 6.39
N ILE A 259 0.44 1.55 6.84
CA ILE A 259 1.37 2.67 6.72
C ILE A 259 2.26 2.48 5.49
N HIS A 260 2.82 3.56 4.94
CA HIS A 260 3.67 3.53 3.74
C HIS A 260 2.99 2.76 2.59
N SER A 261 1.73 3.08 2.32
CA SER A 261 1.00 2.48 1.20
C SER A 261 0.95 3.44 0.02
N TYR A 262 1.00 2.89 -1.18
CA TYR A 262 0.78 3.64 -2.41
C TYR A 262 -0.64 4.26 -2.51
N GLU A 263 -1.53 3.93 -1.59
CA GLU A 263 -2.86 4.54 -1.45
C GLU A 263 -2.81 5.87 -0.69
N GLY A 264 -1.64 6.24 -0.14
CA GLY A 264 -1.34 7.56 0.43
C GLY A 264 -2.12 7.94 1.69
N THR A 265 -2.68 6.98 2.43
CA THR A 265 -3.64 7.27 3.50
C THR A 265 -3.14 7.02 4.92
N GLY A 266 -2.06 6.23 5.10
CA GLY A 266 -1.79 5.60 6.40
C GLY A 266 -1.23 6.51 7.48
N ARG A 267 -0.07 7.14 7.26
CA ARG A 267 0.66 7.84 8.33
C ARG A 267 0.10 9.22 8.65
N GLY A 268 -0.26 9.99 7.63
CA GLY A 268 -0.92 11.28 7.83
C GLY A 268 -2.26 11.14 8.57
N PHE A 269 -2.99 10.06 8.30
CA PHE A 269 -4.19 9.68 9.04
C PHE A 269 -3.88 9.43 10.52
N GLU A 270 -2.91 8.56 10.83
CA GLU A 270 -2.55 8.21 12.20
C GLU A 270 -2.21 9.43 13.04
N LEU A 271 -1.35 10.31 12.52
CA LEU A 271 -0.94 11.53 13.23
C LEU A 271 -2.10 12.50 13.44
N LYS A 272 -2.98 12.68 12.46
CA LYS A 272 -4.15 13.57 12.57
C LYS A 272 -5.21 13.00 13.48
N PHE A 273 -5.45 11.69 13.42
CA PHE A 273 -6.48 11.04 14.21
C PHE A 273 -6.10 10.94 15.69
N LYS A 274 -4.87 10.52 16.00
CA LYS A 274 -4.37 10.46 17.40
C LYS A 274 -4.48 11.80 18.13
N ARG A 275 -4.27 12.92 17.44
CA ARG A 275 -4.41 14.27 18.05
C ARG A 275 -5.86 14.64 18.40
N LYS A 276 -6.84 13.97 17.81
CA LYS A 276 -8.26 14.24 17.99
C LYS A 276 -8.96 13.29 18.98
N ILE A 277 -8.28 12.22 19.36
CA ILE A 277 -8.77 11.29 20.39
C ILE A 277 -8.37 11.83 21.75
N HIS A 278 -9.37 11.95 22.64
CA HIS A 278 -9.19 12.40 24.02
C HIS A 278 -9.17 11.24 25.04
N ARG A 279 -9.14 10.01 24.56
CA ARG A 279 -9.07 8.77 25.34
C ARG A 279 -7.66 8.20 25.32
N THR A 280 -7.32 7.37 26.29
CA THR A 280 -6.07 6.65 26.32
C THR A 280 -5.99 5.64 25.19
N PHE A 281 -4.83 5.51 24.57
CA PHE A 281 -4.62 4.56 23.50
C PHE A 281 -3.23 3.92 23.57
N GLN A 282 -3.11 2.73 23.03
CA GLN A 282 -1.85 2.04 22.80
C GLN A 282 -1.61 1.82 21.30
N HIS A 283 -0.36 1.87 20.87
CA HIS A 283 0.03 1.67 19.48
C HIS A 283 0.93 0.46 19.31
N PHE A 284 0.57 -0.41 18.38
CA PHE A 284 1.33 -1.57 17.97
C PHE A 284 1.70 -1.47 16.50
N GLU A 285 2.90 -1.94 16.16
CA GLU A 285 3.38 -2.00 14.78
C GLU A 285 3.84 -3.42 14.45
N LEU A 286 3.26 -4.01 13.38
CA LEU A 286 3.74 -5.26 12.81
C LEU A 286 4.81 -4.97 11.75
N LYS A 287 6.05 -5.37 12.03
CA LYS A 287 7.20 -5.09 11.15
C LYS A 287 7.55 -6.26 10.24
N GLN A 288 7.46 -7.48 10.77
CA GLN A 288 7.88 -8.68 10.05
C GLN A 288 6.95 -9.01 8.88
N PRO A 289 7.46 -9.11 7.65
CA PRO A 289 6.66 -9.55 6.50
C PRO A 289 6.28 -11.02 6.64
N LEU A 290 5.05 -11.36 6.21
CA LEU A 290 4.57 -12.74 6.19
C LEU A 290 4.56 -13.34 4.78
N ARG A 291 4.48 -12.51 3.75
CA ARG A 291 4.37 -12.92 2.34
C ARG A 291 5.71 -13.06 1.63
N TRP A 292 6.76 -12.46 2.19
CA TRP A 292 8.13 -12.48 1.67
C TRP A 292 9.13 -12.39 2.81
N GLN A 293 10.43 -12.48 2.50
CA GLN A 293 11.48 -12.40 3.50
C GLN A 293 11.73 -10.94 3.95
N GLU A 294 12.36 -10.78 5.09
CA GLU A 294 12.89 -9.47 5.52
C GLU A 294 13.95 -8.97 4.53
N ASN A 295 14.00 -7.65 4.31
CA ASN A 295 14.89 -6.99 3.35
C ASN A 295 14.68 -7.51 1.91
N ASP A 296 13.43 -7.61 1.49
CA ASP A 296 13.08 -8.03 0.14
C ASP A 296 13.36 -6.90 -0.87
N PRO A 297 14.26 -7.11 -1.85
CA PRO A 297 14.68 -6.05 -2.77
C PRO A 297 13.54 -5.47 -3.62
N LEU A 298 12.50 -6.27 -3.90
CA LEU A 298 11.35 -5.79 -4.67
C LEU A 298 10.47 -4.86 -3.82
N GLU A 299 10.33 -5.12 -2.51
CA GLU A 299 9.63 -4.22 -1.60
C GLU A 299 10.38 -2.89 -1.49
N ASP A 300 11.68 -2.94 -1.20
CA ASP A 300 12.52 -1.75 -1.07
C ASP A 300 12.55 -0.93 -2.37
N PHE A 301 12.58 -1.59 -3.52
CA PHE A 301 12.48 -0.92 -4.82
C PHE A 301 11.15 -0.19 -5.00
N ILE A 302 10.02 -0.79 -4.65
CA ILE A 302 8.70 -0.15 -4.73
C ILE A 302 8.62 1.03 -3.74
N ASP A 303 9.13 0.87 -2.53
CA ASP A 303 9.19 1.94 -1.53
C ASP A 303 9.99 3.15 -2.05
N ASP A 304 11.17 2.93 -2.63
CA ASP A 304 12.00 3.97 -3.22
C ASP A 304 11.37 4.58 -4.48
N LEU A 305 10.83 3.75 -5.37
CA LEU A 305 10.20 4.21 -6.62
C LEU A 305 9.01 5.13 -6.35
N LEU A 306 8.24 4.83 -5.31
CA LEU A 306 7.04 5.57 -4.89
C LEU A 306 7.34 6.64 -3.83
N LEU A 307 8.58 6.77 -3.39
CA LEU A 307 9.01 7.67 -2.31
C LEU A 307 8.18 7.48 -1.02
N LEU A 308 7.82 6.23 -0.69
CA LEU A 308 6.94 5.93 0.46
C LEU A 308 7.61 6.23 1.81
N ASN A 309 8.94 6.23 1.88
CA ASN A 309 9.70 6.54 3.08
C ASN A 309 10.02 8.04 3.23
N ALA A 310 9.67 8.89 2.25
CA ALA A 310 10.01 10.31 2.26
C ALA A 310 9.37 11.07 3.45
N GLU A 311 8.26 10.58 4.01
CA GLU A 311 7.60 11.17 5.17
C GLU A 311 8.47 11.16 6.43
N ASP A 312 9.36 10.17 6.57
CA ASP A 312 10.22 10.03 7.75
C ASP A 312 11.31 11.09 7.79
N ASP A 313 11.81 11.49 6.63
CA ASP A 313 12.90 12.44 6.51
C ASP A 313 12.46 13.88 6.81
N PHE A 314 11.19 14.22 6.56
CA PHE A 314 10.69 15.58 6.72
C PHE A 314 10.71 16.09 8.17
N GLN A 315 10.62 15.21 9.16
CA GLN A 315 10.66 15.58 10.60
C GLN A 315 12.02 16.16 11.02
N GLN A 316 13.05 16.00 10.21
CA GLN A 316 14.41 16.48 10.51
C GLN A 316 14.65 17.93 10.09
N PHE A 317 13.74 18.56 9.36
CA PHE A 317 13.89 19.95 8.91
C PHE A 317 13.29 20.93 9.93
N PRO A 318 14.10 21.71 10.66
CA PRO A 318 13.58 22.73 11.56
C PRO A 318 12.92 23.84 10.74
N PHE A 319 11.69 24.22 11.13
CA PHE A 319 11.02 25.37 10.55
C PHE A 319 11.85 26.65 10.80
N GLN A 320 12.23 27.33 9.73
CA GLN A 320 13.00 28.57 9.77
C GLN A 320 12.18 29.73 9.20
N PRO A 321 11.38 30.45 10.03
CA PRO A 321 10.40 31.42 9.54
C PRO A 321 11.03 32.67 8.92
N HIS A 322 12.35 32.85 9.05
CA HIS A 322 13.06 34.06 8.57
C HIS A 322 13.77 33.86 7.24
N LEU A 323 13.73 32.67 6.64
CA LEU A 323 14.33 32.46 5.33
C LEU A 323 13.44 33.06 4.23
N PRO A 324 14.02 33.74 3.24
CA PRO A 324 13.26 34.26 2.12
C PRO A 324 12.66 33.12 1.29
N TYR A 325 11.43 33.27 0.87
CA TYR A 325 10.79 32.31 -0.05
C TYR A 325 11.53 32.27 -1.37
N GLN A 326 11.73 31.07 -1.89
CA GLN A 326 12.32 30.84 -3.21
C GLN A 326 11.34 30.03 -4.05
N ILE A 327 11.06 30.50 -5.25
CA ILE A 327 10.31 29.73 -6.24
C ILE A 327 11.33 28.88 -7.01
N ARG A 328 11.13 27.56 -7.00
CA ARG A 328 11.98 26.59 -7.69
C ARG A 328 11.15 25.69 -8.61
N ASP A 329 11.75 25.26 -9.69
CA ASP A 329 11.21 24.20 -10.54
C ASP A 329 11.46 22.85 -9.84
N VAL A 330 10.43 22.20 -9.39
CA VAL A 330 10.51 20.94 -8.64
C VAL A 330 11.13 19.81 -9.49
N GLN A 331 10.86 19.79 -10.77
CA GLN A 331 11.38 18.76 -11.69
C GLN A 331 12.91 18.79 -11.80
N LYS A 332 13.52 19.95 -11.53
CA LYS A 332 14.97 20.16 -11.59
C LYS A 332 15.62 20.19 -10.21
N THR A 333 14.87 19.99 -9.14
CA THR A 333 15.41 20.02 -7.78
C THR A 333 15.74 18.62 -7.27
N ALA A 334 16.80 18.53 -6.45
CA ALA A 334 17.12 17.32 -5.71
C ALA A 334 16.14 17.05 -4.53
N HIS A 335 15.16 17.93 -4.29
CA HIS A 335 14.27 17.90 -3.13
C HIS A 335 12.86 17.39 -3.46
N ILE A 336 12.70 16.56 -4.49
CA ILE A 336 11.38 16.06 -4.90
C ILE A 336 10.76 15.16 -3.80
N ALA A 337 11.59 14.42 -3.07
CA ALA A 337 11.13 13.55 -1.98
C ALA A 337 10.55 14.38 -0.82
N GLU A 338 11.20 15.49 -0.46
CA GLU A 338 10.75 16.39 0.60
C GLU A 338 9.44 17.11 0.20
N PHE A 339 9.31 17.52 -1.06
CA PHE A 339 8.05 18.08 -1.55
C PHE A 339 6.92 17.08 -1.55
N TYR A 340 7.17 15.85 -1.99
CA TYR A 340 6.17 14.79 -1.97
C TYR A 340 5.76 14.43 -0.55
N SER A 341 6.73 14.36 0.37
CA SER A 341 6.50 14.18 1.81
C SER A 341 5.61 15.28 2.38
N LEU A 342 5.91 16.55 2.09
CA LEU A 342 5.09 17.68 2.52
C LEU A 342 3.66 17.57 2.00
N MET A 343 3.48 17.20 0.73
CA MET A 343 2.16 16.98 0.14
C MET A 343 1.41 15.86 0.87
N THR A 344 2.06 14.74 1.14
CA THR A 344 1.46 13.59 1.82
C THR A 344 1.05 13.93 3.26
N LEU A 345 1.87 14.70 3.98
CA LEU A 345 1.55 15.17 5.34
C LEU A 345 0.45 16.23 5.37
N ALA A 346 0.40 17.11 4.37
CA ALA A 346 -0.59 18.18 4.30
C ALA A 346 -1.96 17.68 3.81
N HIS A 347 -1.97 16.78 2.83
CA HIS A 347 -3.19 16.21 2.26
C HIS A 347 -3.61 14.94 3.00
N TYR A 348 -4.90 14.67 3.02
CA TYR A 348 -5.44 13.45 3.62
C TYR A 348 -5.13 12.21 2.78
N ARG A 349 -4.95 12.40 1.48
CA ARG A 349 -4.71 11.32 0.52
C ARG A 349 -3.84 11.84 -0.62
N THR A 350 -2.72 11.17 -0.84
CA THR A 350 -1.86 11.32 -2.03
C THR A 350 -1.80 9.97 -2.76
N SER A 351 -1.50 10.01 -4.03
CA SER A 351 -1.49 8.82 -4.88
C SER A 351 -0.21 8.76 -5.72
N PRO A 352 0.16 7.60 -6.27
CA PRO A 352 1.23 7.49 -7.25
C PRO A 352 1.04 8.40 -8.47
N LEU A 353 -0.21 8.75 -8.77
CA LEU A 353 -0.57 9.70 -9.83
C LEU A 353 -0.09 11.12 -9.51
N ASP A 354 -0.21 11.55 -8.24
CA ASP A 354 0.27 12.85 -7.80
C ASP A 354 1.80 12.91 -7.85
N LEU A 355 2.47 11.80 -7.51
CA LEU A 355 3.91 11.68 -7.66
C LEU A 355 4.34 11.80 -9.14
N ARG A 356 3.63 11.13 -10.07
CA ARG A 356 3.87 11.26 -11.51
C ARG A 356 3.74 12.69 -12.00
N ARG A 357 2.67 13.36 -11.55
CA ARG A 357 2.45 14.79 -11.86
C ARG A 357 3.55 15.68 -11.30
N LEU A 358 4.03 15.37 -10.10
CA LEU A 358 5.13 16.10 -9.48
C LEU A 358 6.43 16.00 -10.28
N PHE A 359 6.74 14.81 -10.84
CA PHE A 359 7.93 14.60 -11.66
C PHE A 359 7.86 15.33 -13.01
N ASP A 360 6.75 15.21 -13.73
CA ASP A 360 6.69 15.58 -15.16
C ASP A 360 5.48 16.45 -15.53
N GLY A 361 4.75 17.01 -14.55
CA GLY A 361 3.66 17.96 -14.80
C GLY A 361 4.18 19.25 -15.39
N GLU A 362 3.47 19.79 -16.39
CA GLU A 362 3.80 21.08 -17.01
C GLU A 362 3.49 22.26 -16.08
N ASN A 363 4.31 23.30 -16.15
CA ASN A 363 4.11 24.58 -15.46
C ASN A 363 4.00 24.53 -13.92
N GLN A 364 4.56 23.51 -13.27
CA GLN A 364 4.63 23.47 -11.81
C GLN A 364 5.80 24.32 -11.29
N ARG A 365 5.51 25.17 -10.31
CA ARG A 365 6.50 25.99 -9.58
C ARG A 365 6.19 25.90 -8.09
N PHE A 366 7.21 25.65 -7.29
CA PHE A 366 7.10 25.47 -5.84
C PHE A 366 8.01 26.47 -5.11
#